data_fb11382881e62c2cecc087546a6b0f30
#
_entry.id   fb11382881e62c2cecc087546a6b0f30
#
_cell.length_a   1.000
_cell.length_b   1.000
_cell.length_c   1.000
_cell.angle_alpha   90.00
_cell.angle_beta   90.00
_cell.angle_gamma   90.00
#
_symmetry.space_group_name_H-M   'P 1'
#
loop_
_entity.id
_entity.type
_entity.pdbx_description
1 polymer ?
#
loop_
_entity_poly.entity_id
_entity_poly.type
_entity_poly.pdbx_seq_one_letter_code
_entity_poly.pdbx_strand_id
1 'polypeptide(L)'
;SGTGGYMGLSFSIPIDVAMDVVQQLKTTGKVTRSYLGVMLQDIDRNLADAYKLPKPEGSLINQVSPKSPAEKAGLKPGDVILKLDGNSISRTSDLIYRLNRIAPNQTIQLEVLRDDKIRTIAATLSVAPDDTPAAEDKNNPTNGLGMNIRDLTEAEQSRLNVNGGALVREVKRGGLAS
;
A
#
# COMPACT_ATOMS: atom_id res chain seq x y z
N SER A 1 34.06 1.43 -26.71
CA SER A 1 33.71 0.13 -26.13
C SER A 1 33.42 0.31 -24.65
N GLY A 2 32.15 0.60 -24.32
CA GLY A 2 31.68 0.65 -22.96
C GLY A 2 31.17 -0.72 -22.56
N THR A 3 31.89 -1.40 -21.69
CA THR A 3 31.39 -2.58 -20.98
C THR A 3 30.34 -2.12 -19.98
N GLY A 4 29.09 -2.19 -20.38
CA GLY A 4 27.96 -2.04 -19.46
C GLY A 4 27.95 -3.20 -18.47
N GLY A 5 28.66 -3.06 -17.37
CA GLY A 5 28.58 -3.98 -16.26
C GLY A 5 27.17 -3.92 -15.67
N TYR A 6 26.43 -5.00 -15.81
CA TYR A 6 25.17 -5.22 -15.09
C TYR A 6 25.51 -5.29 -13.59
N MET A 7 25.30 -4.19 -12.88
CA MET A 7 25.32 -4.21 -11.40
C MET A 7 23.98 -4.78 -10.95
N GLY A 8 23.87 -6.11 -10.98
CA GLY A 8 22.69 -6.83 -10.56
C GLY A 8 22.47 -6.69 -9.06
N LEU A 9 21.55 -5.81 -8.68
CA LEU A 9 20.95 -5.86 -7.35
C LEU A 9 20.00 -7.06 -7.34
N SER A 10 20.40 -8.14 -6.70
CA SER A 10 19.52 -9.28 -6.43
C SER A 10 18.68 -8.97 -5.21
N PHE A 11 17.40 -8.71 -5.41
CA PHE A 11 16.44 -8.67 -4.32
C PHE A 11 15.89 -10.07 -4.12
N SER A 12 16.15 -10.69 -2.96
CA SER A 12 15.49 -11.94 -2.57
C SER A 12 14.24 -11.60 -1.76
N ILE A 13 13.12 -12.17 -2.17
CA ILE A 13 11.87 -12.12 -1.39
C ILE A 13 11.87 -13.35 -0.49
N PRO A 14 11.65 -13.20 0.83
CA PRO A 14 11.48 -14.36 1.72
C PRO A 14 10.39 -15.28 1.19
N ILE A 15 10.66 -16.59 1.22
CA ILE A 15 9.73 -17.59 0.65
C ILE A 15 8.35 -17.55 1.30
N ASP A 16 8.29 -17.22 2.58
CA ASP A 16 7.03 -17.10 3.33
C ASP A 16 6.12 -16.02 2.73
N VAL A 17 6.70 -14.86 2.39
CA VAL A 17 5.97 -13.77 1.73
C VAL A 17 5.48 -14.18 0.34
N ALA A 18 6.32 -14.91 -0.41
CA ALA A 18 5.95 -15.41 -1.72
C ALA A 18 4.80 -16.45 -1.62
N MET A 19 4.86 -17.34 -0.63
CA MET A 19 3.81 -18.34 -0.40
C MET A 19 2.49 -17.71 0.04
N ASP A 20 2.50 -16.68 0.89
CA ASP A 20 1.31 -15.93 1.28
C ASP A 20 0.63 -15.29 0.04
N VAL A 21 1.42 -14.72 -0.87
CA VAL A 21 0.93 -14.17 -2.14
C VAL A 21 0.32 -15.26 -3.03
N VAL A 22 1.00 -16.40 -3.17
CA VAL A 22 0.50 -17.56 -3.95
C VAL A 22 -0.83 -18.07 -3.38
N GLN A 23 -0.95 -18.17 -2.05
CA GLN A 23 -2.17 -18.61 -1.38
C GLN A 23 -3.32 -17.63 -1.65
N GLN A 24 -3.08 -16.31 -1.54
CA GLN A 24 -4.09 -15.31 -1.85
C GLN A 24 -4.53 -15.38 -3.32
N LEU A 25 -3.59 -15.50 -4.25
CA LEU A 25 -3.89 -15.63 -5.67
C LEU A 25 -4.70 -16.88 -5.99
N LYS A 26 -4.43 -18.02 -5.31
CA LYS A 26 -5.18 -19.27 -5.48
C LYS A 26 -6.61 -19.18 -4.94
N THR A 27 -6.81 -18.47 -3.82
CA THR A 27 -8.13 -18.43 -3.14
C THR A 27 -9.03 -17.30 -3.65
N THR A 28 -8.46 -16.14 -3.95
CA THR A 28 -9.22 -14.92 -4.28
C THR A 28 -8.91 -14.36 -5.67
N GLY A 29 -7.89 -14.89 -6.36
CA GLY A 29 -7.43 -14.37 -7.65
C GLY A 29 -6.74 -13.00 -7.57
N LYS A 30 -6.60 -12.43 -6.37
CA LYS A 30 -6.02 -11.11 -6.14
C LYS A 30 -5.17 -11.13 -4.87
N VAL A 31 -4.08 -10.34 -4.87
CA VAL A 31 -3.30 -10.02 -3.67
C VAL A 31 -3.89 -8.75 -3.07
N THR A 32 -4.48 -8.85 -1.90
CA THR A 32 -5.07 -7.71 -1.23
C THR A 32 -4.18 -7.30 -0.07
N ARG A 33 -3.68 -6.07 -0.10
CA ARG A 33 -2.82 -5.52 0.95
C ARG A 33 -3.62 -4.72 1.95
N SER A 34 -3.29 -4.91 3.22
CA SER A 34 -3.87 -4.09 4.29
C SER A 34 -3.30 -2.68 4.27
N TYR A 35 -4.16 -1.72 4.49
CA TYR A 35 -3.82 -0.30 4.49
C TYR A 35 -4.23 0.36 5.80
N LEU A 36 -3.29 1.04 6.43
CA LEU A 36 -3.52 1.85 7.64
C LEU A 36 -3.56 3.35 7.29
N GLY A 37 -2.75 3.79 6.34
CA GLY A 37 -2.71 5.18 5.86
C GLY A 37 -1.86 6.09 6.72
N VAL A 38 -0.66 5.65 7.06
CA VAL A 38 0.34 6.41 7.80
C VAL A 38 1.65 6.45 7.05
N MET A 39 2.37 7.57 7.16
CA MET A 39 3.77 7.67 6.78
C MET A 39 4.62 7.49 8.03
N LEU A 40 5.52 6.53 7.98
CA LEU A 40 6.28 6.04 9.14
C LEU A 40 7.76 6.38 9.00
N GLN A 41 8.43 6.55 10.15
CA GLN A 41 9.87 6.76 10.25
C GLN A 41 10.44 5.95 11.40
N ASP A 42 11.65 5.41 11.21
CA ASP A 42 12.39 4.74 12.28
C ASP A 42 12.79 5.72 13.38
N ILE A 43 12.83 5.24 14.61
CA ILE A 43 13.29 5.99 15.76
C ILE A 43 14.83 5.84 15.85
N ASP A 44 15.53 6.94 15.62
CA ASP A 44 16.96 7.05 15.91
C ASP A 44 17.20 7.46 17.40
N ARG A 45 18.46 7.59 17.79
CA ARG A 45 18.81 7.98 19.17
C ARG A 45 18.29 9.37 19.53
N ASN A 46 18.38 10.33 18.61
CA ASN A 46 17.94 11.69 18.87
C ASN A 46 16.42 11.76 19.09
N LEU A 47 15.66 11.01 18.29
CA LEU A 47 14.22 10.89 18.45
C LEU A 47 13.88 10.13 19.72
N ALA A 48 14.61 9.07 20.07
CA ALA A 48 14.39 8.34 21.33
C ALA A 48 14.56 9.26 22.54
N ASP A 49 15.61 10.09 22.54
CA ASP A 49 15.85 11.05 23.62
C ASP A 49 14.75 12.13 23.66
N ALA A 50 14.33 12.64 22.50
CA ALA A 50 13.27 13.65 22.41
C ALA A 50 11.91 13.12 22.92
N TYR A 51 11.60 11.87 22.65
CA TYR A 51 10.39 11.19 23.09
C TYR A 51 10.56 10.45 24.44
N LYS A 52 11.70 10.62 25.12
CA LYS A 52 12.02 9.99 26.42
C LYS A 52 11.86 8.46 26.40
N LEU A 53 12.17 7.85 25.26
CA LEU A 53 12.14 6.40 25.12
C LEU A 53 13.40 5.78 25.73
N PRO A 54 13.29 4.65 26.45
CA PRO A 54 14.45 3.98 27.04
C PRO A 54 15.39 3.37 26.00
N LYS A 55 14.89 3.18 24.78
CA LYS A 55 15.61 2.63 23.65
C LYS A 55 15.10 3.23 22.33
N PRO A 56 15.92 3.27 21.26
CA PRO A 56 15.51 3.70 19.93
C PRO A 56 14.68 2.60 19.24
N GLU A 57 13.51 2.30 19.81
CA GLU A 57 12.57 1.29 19.32
C GLU A 57 11.20 1.92 19.05
N GLY A 58 10.47 1.35 18.10
CA GLY A 58 9.17 1.84 17.69
C GLY A 58 9.18 2.44 16.28
N SER A 59 8.05 3.03 15.92
CA SER A 59 7.86 3.69 14.63
C SER A 59 7.10 5.00 14.81
N LEU A 60 7.71 6.10 14.41
CA LEU A 60 7.11 7.45 14.48
C LEU A 60 6.16 7.65 13.31
N ILE A 61 4.97 8.15 13.59
CA ILE A 61 4.02 8.60 12.57
C ILE A 61 4.37 10.04 12.17
N ASN A 62 4.90 10.22 10.97
CA ASN A 62 5.17 11.54 10.41
C ASN A 62 3.93 12.19 9.82
N GLN A 63 3.08 11.39 9.18
CA GLN A 63 1.87 11.88 8.54
C GLN A 63 0.77 10.82 8.59
N VAL A 64 -0.47 11.28 8.66
CA VAL A 64 -1.68 10.47 8.55
C VAL A 64 -2.42 10.90 7.29
N SER A 65 -2.73 9.94 6.43
CA SER A 65 -3.48 10.19 5.20
C SER A 65 -4.93 10.54 5.51
N PRO A 66 -5.50 11.55 4.85
CA PRO A 66 -6.91 11.92 5.05
C PRO A 66 -7.83 10.77 4.65
N LYS A 67 -8.95 10.63 5.37
CA LYS A 67 -9.97 9.58 5.19
C LYS A 67 -9.44 8.14 5.35
N SER A 68 -8.22 7.97 5.87
CA SER A 68 -7.60 6.67 6.12
C SER A 68 -8.14 6.00 7.38
N PRO A 69 -7.91 4.67 7.55
CA PRO A 69 -8.14 3.96 8.81
C PRO A 69 -7.44 4.61 10.00
N ALA A 70 -6.22 5.09 9.83
CA ALA A 70 -5.44 5.76 10.87
C ALA A 70 -6.11 7.05 11.36
N GLU A 71 -6.60 7.89 10.44
CA GLU A 71 -7.33 9.11 10.79
C GLU A 71 -8.63 8.78 11.55
N LYS A 72 -9.40 7.81 11.05
CA LYS A 72 -10.65 7.35 11.68
C LYS A 72 -10.42 6.78 13.07
N ALA A 73 -9.30 6.12 13.30
CA ALA A 73 -8.89 5.58 14.60
C ALA A 73 -8.38 6.67 15.56
N GLY A 74 -8.11 7.89 15.06
CA GLY A 74 -7.60 8.99 15.86
C GLY A 74 -6.08 8.98 16.06
N LEU A 75 -5.34 8.28 15.20
CA LEU A 75 -3.88 8.38 15.11
C LEU A 75 -3.49 9.77 14.60
N LYS A 76 -2.38 10.30 15.07
CA LYS A 76 -1.91 11.66 14.75
C LYS A 76 -0.43 11.65 14.39
N PRO A 77 0.02 12.62 13.56
CA PRO A 77 1.44 12.89 13.43
C PRO A 77 2.06 13.16 14.82
N GLY A 78 3.25 12.61 15.06
CA GLY A 78 3.93 12.68 16.35
C GLY A 78 3.65 11.50 17.30
N ASP A 79 2.73 10.59 16.97
CA ASP A 79 2.57 9.33 17.71
C ASP A 79 3.75 8.40 17.43
N VAL A 80 4.26 7.76 18.47
CA VAL A 80 5.24 6.68 18.32
C VAL A 80 4.54 5.35 18.59
N ILE A 81 4.45 4.49 17.57
CA ILE A 81 3.90 3.14 17.72
C ILE A 81 4.93 2.26 18.40
N LEU A 82 4.58 1.75 19.58
CA LEU A 82 5.44 0.88 20.39
C LEU A 82 5.07 -0.59 20.26
N LYS A 83 3.76 -0.90 20.12
CA LYS A 83 3.29 -2.28 19.98
C LYS A 83 2.12 -2.40 19.01
N LEU A 84 2.02 -3.57 18.39
CA LEU A 84 0.91 -4.01 17.57
C LEU A 84 0.37 -5.33 18.16
N ASP A 85 -0.90 -5.36 18.56
CA ASP A 85 -1.58 -6.51 19.15
C ASP A 85 -0.76 -7.15 20.30
N GLY A 86 -0.21 -6.30 21.20
CA GLY A 86 0.63 -6.71 22.32
C GLY A 86 2.09 -7.05 21.98
N ASN A 87 2.44 -7.14 20.71
CA ASN A 87 3.81 -7.44 20.26
C ASN A 87 4.62 -6.16 20.07
N SER A 88 5.79 -6.06 20.69
CA SER A 88 6.69 -4.91 20.56
C SER A 88 7.16 -4.71 19.13
N ILE A 89 7.27 -3.46 18.72
CA ILE A 89 7.78 -3.02 17.42
C ILE A 89 9.17 -2.42 17.65
N SER A 90 10.18 -3.04 17.07
CA SER A 90 11.55 -2.55 17.16
C SER A 90 11.87 -1.51 16.09
N ARG A 91 11.32 -1.69 14.88
CA ARG A 91 11.57 -0.83 13.71
C ARG A 91 10.30 -0.70 12.85
N THR A 92 10.28 0.30 12.01
CA THR A 92 9.21 0.50 11.02
C THR A 92 9.03 -0.72 10.10
N SER A 93 10.11 -1.37 9.70
CA SER A 93 10.04 -2.59 8.88
C SER A 93 9.29 -3.73 9.56
N ASP A 94 9.45 -3.89 10.88
CA ASP A 94 8.72 -4.87 11.70
C ASP A 94 7.20 -4.59 11.65
N LEU A 95 6.83 -3.32 11.83
CA LEU A 95 5.43 -2.90 11.79
C LEU A 95 4.81 -3.18 10.42
N ILE A 96 5.51 -2.79 9.35
CA ILE A 96 5.05 -3.01 7.97
C ILE A 96 4.91 -4.50 7.68
N TYR A 97 5.89 -5.32 8.07
CA TYR A 97 5.85 -6.77 7.88
C TYR A 97 4.62 -7.40 8.56
N ARG A 98 4.35 -7.01 9.83
CA ARG A 98 3.20 -7.52 10.57
C ARG A 98 1.87 -7.05 9.98
N LEU A 99 1.75 -5.77 9.61
CA LEU A 99 0.56 -5.21 8.99
C LEU A 99 0.21 -5.92 7.67
N ASN A 100 1.20 -6.24 6.86
CA ASN A 100 1.00 -6.96 5.58
C ASN A 100 0.48 -8.39 5.75
N ARG A 101 0.62 -8.99 6.94
CA ARG A 101 0.11 -10.34 7.25
C ARG A 101 -1.31 -10.34 7.84
N ILE A 102 -1.82 -9.17 8.19
CA ILE A 102 -3.19 -9.02 8.71
C ILE A 102 -4.12 -8.75 7.54
N ALA A 103 -5.23 -9.48 7.48
CA ALA A 103 -6.21 -9.30 6.41
C ALA A 103 -6.87 -7.90 6.49
N PRO A 104 -7.28 -7.31 5.36
CA PRO A 104 -8.10 -6.11 5.37
C PRO A 104 -9.40 -6.32 6.15
N ASN A 105 -9.95 -5.21 6.67
CA ASN A 105 -11.14 -5.18 7.54
C ASN A 105 -10.94 -5.82 8.92
N GLN A 106 -9.73 -6.23 9.27
CA GLN A 106 -9.40 -6.64 10.64
C GLN A 106 -9.11 -5.42 11.50
N THR A 107 -9.53 -5.50 12.76
CA THR A 107 -9.22 -4.48 13.79
C THR A 107 -7.97 -4.89 14.54
N ILE A 108 -6.99 -3.99 14.59
CA ILE A 108 -5.73 -4.12 15.29
C ILE A 108 -5.70 -3.19 16.51
N GLN A 109 -4.90 -3.53 17.50
CA GLN A 109 -4.63 -2.67 18.64
C GLN A 109 -3.20 -2.13 18.59
N LEU A 110 -3.07 -0.81 18.57
CA LEU A 110 -1.81 -0.11 18.57
C LEU A 110 -1.58 0.54 19.93
N GLU A 111 -0.48 0.20 20.59
CA GLU A 111 0.00 0.99 21.72
C GLU A 111 0.89 2.10 21.17
N VAL A 112 0.49 3.34 21.39
CA VAL A 112 1.21 4.52 20.93
C VAL A 112 1.61 5.41 22.11
N LEU A 113 2.79 6.00 22.01
CA LEU A 113 3.22 7.08 22.90
C LEU A 113 2.80 8.41 22.28
N ARG A 114 2.01 9.17 23.01
CA ARG A 114 1.55 10.53 22.68
C ARG A 114 1.59 11.40 23.93
N ASP A 115 2.26 12.53 23.89
CA ASP A 115 2.39 13.48 25.00
C ASP A 115 2.89 12.80 26.30
N ASP A 116 3.97 12.03 26.20
CA ASP A 116 4.56 11.22 27.29
C ASP A 116 3.59 10.19 27.92
N LYS A 117 2.49 9.85 27.24
CA LYS A 117 1.49 8.89 27.74
C LYS A 117 1.28 7.75 26.72
N ILE A 118 1.26 6.54 27.23
CA ILE A 118 0.92 5.37 26.41
C ILE A 118 -0.61 5.32 26.26
N ARG A 119 -1.08 5.17 25.04
CA ARG A 119 -2.49 5.02 24.69
C ARG A 119 -2.67 3.79 23.82
N THR A 120 -3.73 3.06 24.05
CA THR A 120 -4.16 1.98 23.14
C THR A 120 -5.21 2.52 22.20
N ILE A 121 -4.96 2.38 20.90
CA ILE A 121 -5.85 2.84 19.83
C ILE A 121 -6.20 1.64 18.96
N ALA A 122 -7.51 1.38 18.82
CA ALA A 122 -8.01 0.35 17.91
C ALA A 122 -8.19 0.96 16.51
N ALA A 123 -7.59 0.33 15.50
CA ALA A 123 -7.70 0.76 14.11
C ALA A 123 -8.18 -0.41 13.24
N THR A 124 -9.20 -0.19 12.41
CA THR A 124 -9.66 -1.19 11.45
C THR A 124 -8.99 -0.96 10.12
N LEU A 125 -8.17 -1.91 9.68
CA LEU A 125 -7.45 -1.82 8.40
C LEU A 125 -8.42 -1.78 7.22
N SER A 126 -8.06 -1.11 6.15
CA SER A 126 -8.78 -1.17 4.87
C SER A 126 -7.96 -1.87 3.80
N VAL A 127 -8.54 -2.06 2.64
CA VAL A 127 -7.80 -2.45 1.43
C VAL A 127 -6.96 -1.26 0.97
N ALA A 128 -5.73 -1.51 0.52
CA ALA A 128 -4.89 -0.47 -0.05
C ALA A 128 -5.58 0.17 -1.27
N PRO A 129 -5.51 1.51 -1.43
CA PRO A 129 -6.16 2.19 -2.56
C PRO A 129 -5.76 1.65 -3.93
N ASP A 130 -4.52 1.21 -4.07
CA ASP A 130 -4.00 0.62 -5.32
C ASP A 130 -4.49 -0.81 -5.55
N ASP A 131 -4.91 -1.50 -4.48
CA ASP A 131 -5.45 -2.87 -4.52
C ASP A 131 -6.99 -2.88 -4.53
N THR A 132 -7.63 -1.75 -4.27
CA THR A 132 -9.05 -1.62 -4.55
C THR A 132 -9.20 -1.81 -6.05
N PRO A 133 -10.00 -2.79 -6.54
CA PRO A 133 -10.41 -2.74 -7.92
C PRO A 133 -10.97 -1.34 -8.07
N ALA A 134 -10.33 -0.52 -8.90
CA ALA A 134 -10.90 0.76 -9.26
C ALA A 134 -12.37 0.44 -9.51
N ALA A 135 -13.24 1.01 -8.68
CA ALA A 135 -14.67 0.96 -8.98
C ALA A 135 -14.67 1.33 -10.44
N GLU A 136 -15.02 0.37 -11.31
CA GLU A 136 -14.92 0.50 -12.74
C GLU A 136 -15.49 1.86 -13.07
N ASP A 137 -14.61 2.82 -13.20
CA ASP A 137 -14.96 4.09 -13.80
C ASP A 137 -15.17 3.71 -15.26
N LYS A 138 -16.42 3.28 -15.53
CA LYS A 138 -16.85 2.85 -16.86
C LYS A 138 -16.56 3.88 -17.94
N ASN A 139 -16.06 5.04 -17.51
CA ASN A 139 -15.69 6.16 -18.37
C ASN A 139 -14.18 6.39 -18.51
N ASN A 140 -13.30 5.68 -17.80
CA ASN A 140 -11.85 5.87 -17.95
C ASN A 140 -11.02 4.58 -17.75
N PRO A 141 -11.05 3.62 -18.66
CA PRO A 141 -10.16 2.46 -18.66
C PRO A 141 -8.77 2.87 -19.15
N THR A 142 -7.99 3.50 -18.26
CA THR A 142 -6.54 3.61 -18.47
C THR A 142 -5.89 2.32 -18.02
N ASN A 143 -5.65 1.41 -18.95
CA ASN A 143 -4.77 0.25 -18.74
C ASN A 143 -3.33 0.75 -18.62
N GLY A 144 -2.47 -0.02 -17.92
CA GLY A 144 -1.08 0.33 -17.60
C GLY A 144 -0.16 0.70 -18.79
N LEU A 145 -0.72 0.78 -20.00
CA LEU A 145 -0.07 1.21 -21.23
C LEU A 145 -0.20 2.71 -21.52
N GLY A 146 -0.90 3.47 -20.66
CA GLY A 146 -1.12 4.90 -20.87
C GLY A 146 -2.09 5.23 -22.02
N MET A 147 -2.92 4.27 -22.42
CA MET A 147 -3.94 4.44 -23.46
C MET A 147 -5.34 4.47 -22.85
N ASN A 148 -6.19 5.36 -23.35
CA ASN A 148 -7.62 5.37 -23.05
C ASN A 148 -8.34 4.53 -24.10
N ILE A 149 -8.84 3.37 -23.68
CA ILE A 149 -9.47 2.37 -24.57
C ILE A 149 -10.91 2.16 -24.13
N ARG A 150 -11.84 2.10 -25.07
CA ARG A 150 -13.21 1.64 -24.83
C ARG A 150 -13.65 0.61 -25.85
N ASP A 151 -14.62 -0.18 -25.51
CA ASP A 151 -15.24 -1.09 -26.46
C ASP A 151 -15.96 -0.33 -27.60
N LEU A 152 -15.96 -0.91 -28.77
CA LEU A 152 -16.72 -0.39 -29.89
C LEU A 152 -18.22 -0.53 -29.61
N THR A 153 -18.97 0.53 -29.83
CA THR A 153 -20.42 0.46 -29.81
C THR A 153 -20.98 -0.31 -31.00
N GLU A 154 -22.17 -0.86 -30.89
CA GLU A 154 -22.82 -1.61 -31.98
C GLU A 154 -22.89 -0.83 -33.29
N ALA A 155 -23.12 0.48 -33.22
CA ALA A 155 -23.12 1.37 -34.39
C ALA A 155 -21.74 1.50 -35.05
N GLU A 156 -20.67 1.52 -34.25
CA GLU A 156 -19.29 1.59 -34.73
C GLU A 156 -18.84 0.23 -35.27
N GLN A 157 -19.24 -0.87 -34.67
CA GLN A 157 -18.98 -2.22 -35.14
C GLN A 157 -19.62 -2.43 -36.55
N SER A 158 -20.86 -1.98 -36.72
CA SER A 158 -21.56 -2.05 -38.00
C SER A 158 -20.90 -1.20 -39.06
N ARG A 159 -20.42 0.01 -38.73
CA ARG A 159 -19.71 0.90 -39.68
C ARG A 159 -18.36 0.35 -40.10
N LEU A 160 -17.66 -0.33 -39.21
CA LEU A 160 -16.32 -0.89 -39.43
C LEU A 160 -16.39 -2.34 -39.96
N ASN A 161 -17.59 -2.93 -40.02
CA ASN A 161 -17.84 -4.32 -40.41
C ASN A 161 -17.00 -5.33 -39.55
N VAL A 162 -16.95 -5.13 -38.22
CA VAL A 162 -16.22 -5.98 -37.28
C VAL A 162 -17.16 -6.45 -36.17
N ASN A 163 -16.94 -7.68 -35.68
CA ASN A 163 -17.76 -8.29 -34.63
C ASN A 163 -17.17 -8.06 -33.20
N GLY A 164 -16.52 -6.94 -32.96
CA GLY A 164 -15.91 -6.56 -31.70
C GLY A 164 -14.64 -5.75 -31.94
N GLY A 165 -14.06 -5.24 -30.84
CA GLY A 165 -12.84 -4.46 -30.90
C GLY A 165 -12.80 -3.35 -29.89
N ALA A 166 -11.64 -2.74 -29.73
CA ALA A 166 -11.41 -1.63 -28.79
C ALA A 166 -10.98 -0.38 -29.57
N LEU A 167 -11.58 0.76 -29.22
CA LEU A 167 -11.21 2.06 -29.75
C LEU A 167 -10.24 2.76 -28.83
N VAL A 168 -9.04 3.11 -29.33
CA VAL A 168 -8.09 3.95 -28.60
C VAL A 168 -8.49 5.41 -28.78
N ARG A 169 -8.92 6.08 -27.72
CA ARG A 169 -9.33 7.50 -27.74
C ARG A 169 -8.17 8.45 -27.55
N GLU A 170 -7.21 8.06 -26.73
CA GLU A 170 -6.10 8.93 -26.36
C GLU A 170 -4.89 8.09 -25.95
N VAL A 171 -3.70 8.53 -26.31
CA VAL A 171 -2.42 7.97 -25.86
C VAL A 171 -1.68 9.09 -25.16
N LYS A 172 -1.33 8.90 -23.86
CA LYS A 172 -0.52 9.86 -23.12
C LYS A 172 0.91 9.86 -23.64
N ARG A 173 1.45 11.02 -23.94
CA ARG A 173 2.87 11.17 -24.31
C ARG A 173 3.76 10.69 -23.17
N GLY A 174 4.66 9.74 -23.45
CA GLY A 174 5.54 9.13 -22.46
C GLY A 174 5.01 7.83 -21.84
N GLY A 175 3.88 7.31 -22.29
CA GLY A 175 3.42 5.96 -21.98
C GLY A 175 4.15 4.90 -22.82
N LEU A 176 4.11 3.63 -22.40
CA LEU A 176 4.76 2.50 -23.11
C LEU A 176 4.25 2.29 -24.56
N ALA A 177 3.19 2.98 -24.96
CA ALA A 177 2.56 2.90 -26.29
C ALA A 177 2.77 4.15 -27.16
N SER A 178 3.69 5.06 -26.77
CA SER A 178 4.03 6.27 -27.55
C SER A 178 5.32 6.11 -28.32
#